data_e095674984e19b795e4562a78817b757
#
_entry.id   e095674984e19b795e4562a78817b757
#
_cell.length_a   1.000
_cell.length_b   1.000
_cell.length_c   1.000
_cell.angle_alpha   90.00
_cell.angle_beta   90.00
_cell.angle_gamma   90.00
#
_symmetry.space_group_name_H-M   'P 1'
#
loop_
_entity.id
_entity.type
_entity.pdbx_description
1 polymer ?
#
loop_
_entity_poly.entity_id
_entity_poly.type
_entity_poly.pdbx_seq_one_letter_code
_entity_poly.pdbx_strand_id
1 'polypeptide(L)'
;DWEYPTSNAAGISSSPDDTKNFTLLMRDIRKAIGPKKLLTLATVASGEYIDFQAILPYIDFVNIMSYDMGNAPKHHSALYSSDNSGRMTGDKAVKAHLAAGVPADKLVMGMPFYGRGGKEYPNFQDFNKVGYAKGFRECWDETARVPYLVNKNDTLVFGYENPRSLAIKCQYILKQNLLGGMYWDYDGDNEQGDLRRTVYENLIERKPFYDK
;
A
#
# COMPACT_ATOMS: atom_id res chain seq x y z
N ASP A 1 10.84 -7.49 -6.18
CA ASP A 1 10.88 -6.27 -5.37
C ASP A 1 12.22 -5.58 -5.53
N TRP A 2 12.38 -4.82 -6.63
CA TRP A 2 13.54 -3.96 -6.90
C TRP A 2 13.13 -2.50 -6.70
N GLU A 3 13.49 -1.98 -5.56
CA GLU A 3 13.19 -0.60 -5.16
C GLU A 3 14.47 0.25 -5.24
N TYR A 4 14.79 0.98 -6.29
CA TYR A 4 13.96 1.18 -7.49
C TYR A 4 14.88 1.15 -8.70
N PRO A 5 14.49 0.62 -9.88
CA PRO A 5 15.28 0.72 -11.11
C PRO A 5 15.60 2.21 -11.39
N THR A 6 16.82 2.50 -11.81
CA THR A 6 17.34 3.86 -12.11
C THR A 6 17.41 4.84 -10.94
N SER A 7 17.10 4.43 -9.70
CA SER A 7 17.12 5.29 -8.51
C SER A 7 17.96 4.70 -7.39
N ASN A 8 18.71 5.53 -6.70
CA ASN A 8 19.48 5.16 -5.50
C ASN A 8 18.75 5.56 -4.19
N ALA A 9 17.48 5.90 -4.26
CA ALA A 9 16.71 6.39 -3.12
C ALA A 9 16.62 5.39 -1.97
N ALA A 10 16.63 4.07 -2.27
CA ALA A 10 16.65 3.00 -1.27
C ALA A 10 18.07 2.62 -0.79
N GLY A 11 19.10 3.40 -1.12
CA GLY A 11 20.49 3.14 -0.74
C GLY A 11 21.18 2.04 -1.54
N ILE A 12 20.62 1.64 -2.68
CA ILE A 12 21.19 0.67 -3.61
C ILE A 12 21.85 1.36 -4.80
N SER A 13 22.77 0.66 -5.47
CA SER A 13 23.36 1.14 -6.72
C SER A 13 22.29 1.19 -7.83
N SER A 14 22.38 2.19 -8.69
CA SER A 14 21.48 2.36 -9.83
C SER A 14 22.23 2.71 -11.11
N SER A 15 21.61 2.38 -12.25
CA SER A 15 22.12 2.67 -13.59
C SER A 15 20.98 3.26 -14.45
N PRO A 16 21.28 4.16 -15.41
CA PRO A 16 20.28 4.62 -16.37
C PRO A 16 19.61 3.50 -17.19
N ASP A 17 20.28 2.36 -17.34
CA ASP A 17 19.78 1.21 -18.07
C ASP A 17 18.84 0.30 -17.25
N ASP A 18 18.65 0.56 -15.95
CA ASP A 18 17.94 -0.38 -15.06
C ASP A 18 16.48 -0.61 -15.43
N THR A 19 15.77 0.39 -15.94
CA THR A 19 14.38 0.18 -16.45
C THR A 19 14.36 -0.85 -17.58
N LYS A 20 15.31 -0.76 -18.52
CA LYS A 20 15.48 -1.73 -19.59
C LYS A 20 15.93 -3.09 -19.06
N ASN A 21 16.88 -3.10 -18.14
CA ASN A 21 17.39 -4.32 -17.52
C ASN A 21 16.30 -5.03 -16.72
N PHE A 22 15.43 -4.27 -16.03
CA PHE A 22 14.26 -4.82 -15.33
C PHE A 22 13.30 -5.54 -16.31
N THR A 23 13.04 -4.94 -17.48
CA THR A 23 12.22 -5.58 -18.52
C THR A 23 12.84 -6.89 -18.99
N LEU A 24 14.16 -6.91 -19.24
CA LEU A 24 14.88 -8.12 -19.63
C LEU A 24 14.84 -9.18 -18.53
N LEU A 25 14.99 -8.77 -17.27
CA LEU A 25 14.90 -9.66 -16.10
C LEU A 25 13.53 -10.32 -16.03
N MET A 26 12.42 -9.57 -16.15
CA MET A 26 11.06 -10.15 -16.14
C MET A 26 10.85 -11.15 -17.28
N ARG A 27 11.32 -10.83 -18.48
CA ARG A 27 11.30 -11.76 -19.63
C ARG A 27 12.05 -13.06 -19.33
N ASP A 28 13.25 -12.96 -18.81
CA ASP A 28 14.13 -14.11 -18.61
C ASP A 28 13.65 -14.97 -17.42
N ILE A 29 13.13 -14.36 -16.35
CA ILE A 29 12.48 -15.09 -15.26
C ILE A 29 11.25 -15.83 -15.79
N ARG A 30 10.37 -15.16 -16.55
CA ARG A 30 9.18 -15.82 -17.15
C ARG A 30 9.58 -17.01 -18.01
N LYS A 31 10.61 -16.87 -18.84
CA LYS A 31 11.14 -17.97 -19.63
C LYS A 31 11.62 -19.13 -18.77
N ALA A 32 12.31 -18.86 -17.68
CA ALA A 32 12.88 -19.85 -16.78
C ALA A 32 11.80 -20.61 -15.97
N ILE A 33 10.81 -19.89 -15.42
CA ILE A 33 9.78 -20.50 -14.56
C ILE A 33 8.58 -21.07 -15.35
N GLY A 34 8.44 -20.72 -16.63
CA GLY A 34 7.35 -21.16 -17.51
C GLY A 34 6.01 -20.46 -17.19
N PRO A 35 4.93 -20.80 -17.94
CA PRO A 35 3.66 -20.08 -17.86
C PRO A 35 2.78 -20.47 -16.66
N LYS A 36 3.12 -21.52 -15.92
CA LYS A 36 2.29 -22.04 -14.82
C LYS A 36 2.62 -21.43 -13.45
N LYS A 37 3.75 -20.76 -13.33
CA LYS A 37 4.16 -20.10 -12.07
C LYS A 37 3.79 -18.64 -12.11
N LEU A 38 3.35 -18.11 -10.98
CA LEU A 38 3.10 -16.67 -10.85
C LEU A 38 4.43 -15.90 -10.89
N LEU A 39 4.45 -14.84 -11.66
CA LEU A 39 5.49 -13.82 -11.66
C LEU A 39 4.84 -12.47 -11.40
N THR A 40 5.11 -11.90 -10.26
CA THR A 40 4.53 -10.63 -9.82
C THR A 40 5.64 -9.69 -9.38
N LEU A 41 5.32 -8.43 -9.23
CA LEU A 41 6.25 -7.43 -8.70
C LEU A 41 5.55 -6.52 -7.71
N ALA A 42 6.31 -5.92 -6.80
CA ALA A 42 5.90 -4.82 -5.98
C ALA A 42 6.47 -3.51 -6.56
N THR A 43 5.69 -2.45 -6.56
CA THR A 43 6.03 -1.17 -7.20
C THR A 43 5.82 -0.01 -6.26
N VAL A 44 6.65 1.03 -6.40
CA VAL A 44 6.46 2.30 -5.70
C VAL A 44 5.09 2.91 -6.04
N ALA A 45 4.48 3.60 -5.06
CA ALA A 45 3.15 4.17 -5.22
C ALA A 45 2.98 5.12 -6.41
N SER A 46 4.04 5.79 -6.84
CA SER A 46 4.01 6.70 -8.01
C SER A 46 3.95 5.98 -9.36
N GLY A 47 4.27 4.68 -9.43
CA GLY A 47 4.37 3.94 -10.69
C GLY A 47 5.59 4.31 -11.54
N GLU A 48 6.56 5.02 -10.97
CA GLU A 48 7.81 5.40 -11.63
C GLU A 48 8.77 4.22 -11.79
N TYR A 49 9.83 4.41 -12.58
CA TYR A 49 10.99 3.52 -12.76
C TYR A 49 10.75 2.26 -13.59
N ILE A 50 9.52 1.92 -13.93
CA ILE A 50 9.17 0.68 -14.64
C ILE A 50 8.45 1.00 -15.94
N ASP A 51 8.85 0.38 -17.03
CA ASP A 51 8.10 0.36 -18.29
C ASP A 51 7.05 -0.76 -18.21
N PHE A 52 5.87 -0.42 -17.70
CA PHE A 52 4.78 -1.37 -17.53
C PHE A 52 4.34 -1.99 -18.85
N GLN A 53 4.28 -1.22 -19.95
CA GLN A 53 3.85 -1.76 -21.24
C GLN A 53 4.81 -2.84 -21.73
N ALA A 54 6.11 -2.67 -21.50
CA ALA A 54 7.12 -3.64 -21.90
C ALA A 54 7.12 -4.90 -21.03
N ILE A 55 6.74 -4.83 -19.74
CA ILE A 55 6.77 -5.99 -18.83
C ILE A 55 5.43 -6.76 -18.75
N LEU A 56 4.30 -6.13 -19.05
CA LEU A 56 2.96 -6.73 -18.93
C LEU A 56 2.81 -8.11 -19.61
N PRO A 57 3.48 -8.40 -20.76
CA PRO A 57 3.44 -9.73 -21.36
C PRO A 57 4.10 -10.85 -20.54
N TYR A 58 4.94 -10.49 -19.57
CA TYR A 58 5.75 -11.45 -18.81
C TYR A 58 5.21 -11.68 -17.40
N ILE A 59 4.44 -10.73 -16.85
CA ILE A 59 3.96 -10.76 -15.47
C ILE A 59 2.48 -11.09 -15.36
N ASP A 60 2.07 -11.59 -14.21
CA ASP A 60 0.67 -11.90 -13.93
C ASP A 60 -0.06 -10.69 -13.35
N PHE A 61 0.50 -10.02 -12.35
CA PHE A 61 -0.08 -8.81 -11.74
C PHE A 61 0.98 -7.94 -11.03
N VAL A 62 0.57 -6.74 -10.67
CA VAL A 62 1.36 -5.69 -10.03
C VAL A 62 0.80 -5.41 -8.64
N ASN A 63 1.64 -5.50 -7.61
CA ASN A 63 1.33 -5.08 -6.25
C ASN A 63 1.79 -3.63 -6.05
N ILE A 64 0.86 -2.72 -5.83
CA ILE A 64 1.19 -1.32 -5.53
C ILE A 64 1.52 -1.20 -4.06
N MET A 65 2.71 -0.77 -3.69
CA MET A 65 3.06 -0.40 -2.32
C MET A 65 2.44 0.95 -1.96
N SER A 66 1.11 0.97 -1.80
CA SER A 66 0.31 2.15 -1.48
C SER A 66 0.35 2.49 0.01
N TYR A 67 1.54 2.44 0.57
CA TYR A 67 1.90 2.82 1.94
C TYR A 67 3.26 3.52 1.93
N ASP A 68 3.71 3.99 3.08
CA ASP A 68 4.91 4.83 3.21
C ASP A 68 4.91 6.09 2.32
N MET A 69 3.72 6.52 1.89
CA MET A 69 3.50 7.68 1.04
C MET A 69 3.63 9.02 1.77
N GLY A 70 3.85 8.97 3.07
CA GLY A 70 4.08 10.10 3.96
C GLY A 70 4.63 9.64 5.30
N ASN A 71 4.97 10.60 6.16
CA ASN A 71 5.38 10.37 7.54
C ASN A 71 4.85 11.50 8.41
N ALA A 72 4.66 11.27 9.70
CA ALA A 72 4.19 12.31 10.62
C ALA A 72 4.91 13.66 10.37
N PRO A 73 4.18 14.78 10.27
CA PRO A 73 2.75 14.95 10.54
C PRO A 73 1.82 14.71 9.33
N LYS A 74 2.16 13.78 8.45
CA LYS A 74 1.32 13.37 7.31
C LYS A 74 0.97 11.88 7.42
N HIS A 75 -0.20 11.50 6.87
CA HIS A 75 -0.59 10.10 6.74
C HIS A 75 0.36 9.34 5.82
N HIS A 76 0.70 8.10 6.18
CA HIS A 76 1.51 7.26 5.30
C HIS A 76 0.70 6.39 4.33
N SER A 77 -0.59 6.22 4.58
CA SER A 77 -1.46 5.31 3.79
C SER A 77 -2.85 5.89 3.50
N ALA A 78 -2.97 7.23 3.42
CA ALA A 78 -4.21 7.90 3.06
C ALA A 78 -4.83 7.32 1.77
N LEU A 79 -6.15 7.04 1.78
CA LEU A 79 -6.83 6.63 0.56
C LEU A 79 -7.03 7.81 -0.40
N TYR A 80 -7.49 8.94 0.11
CA TYR A 80 -7.72 10.17 -0.65
C TYR A 80 -6.89 11.34 -0.11
N SER A 81 -6.72 12.38 -0.92
CA SER A 81 -5.99 13.58 -0.52
C SER A 81 -6.78 14.40 0.51
N SER A 82 -6.12 14.74 1.60
CA SER A 82 -6.58 15.67 2.63
C SER A 82 -5.44 16.63 3.00
N ASP A 83 -5.70 17.58 3.91
CA ASP A 83 -4.66 18.47 4.44
C ASP A 83 -3.55 17.72 5.16
N ASN A 84 -3.86 16.52 5.70
CA ASN A 84 -2.90 15.66 6.38
C ASN A 84 -2.32 14.54 5.50
N SER A 85 -2.64 14.47 4.21
CA SER A 85 -2.04 13.50 3.31
C SER A 85 -0.68 13.96 2.78
N GLY A 86 0.17 13.01 2.38
CA GLY A 86 1.35 13.27 1.57
C GLY A 86 1.00 13.64 0.13
N ARG A 87 2.03 13.74 -0.72
CA ARG A 87 1.84 14.00 -2.17
C ARG A 87 1.10 12.86 -2.86
N MET A 88 1.41 11.61 -2.47
CA MET A 88 0.76 10.39 -2.95
C MET A 88 -0.32 9.92 -1.98
N THR A 89 -1.32 9.22 -2.52
CA THR A 89 -2.40 8.56 -1.78
C THR A 89 -2.77 7.27 -2.53
N GLY A 90 -3.54 6.38 -1.91
CA GLY A 90 -3.95 5.13 -2.55
C GLY A 90 -4.67 5.34 -3.87
N ASP A 91 -5.62 6.28 -3.92
CA ASP A 91 -6.33 6.65 -5.16
C ASP A 91 -5.40 7.19 -6.25
N LYS A 92 -4.45 8.07 -5.89
CA LYS A 92 -3.46 8.57 -6.84
C LYS A 92 -2.51 7.47 -7.33
N ALA A 93 -2.11 6.56 -6.44
CA ALA A 93 -1.26 5.43 -6.79
C ALA A 93 -1.93 4.51 -7.81
N VAL A 94 -3.19 4.14 -7.59
CA VAL A 94 -3.98 3.37 -8.56
C VAL A 94 -4.10 4.10 -9.89
N LYS A 95 -4.46 5.38 -9.87
CA LYS A 95 -4.59 6.20 -11.09
C LYS A 95 -3.27 6.33 -11.86
N ALA A 96 -2.14 6.45 -11.17
CA ALA A 96 -0.82 6.51 -11.79
C ALA A 96 -0.49 5.21 -12.56
N HIS A 97 -0.76 4.05 -11.98
CA HIS A 97 -0.53 2.76 -12.62
C HIS A 97 -1.49 2.52 -13.80
N LEU A 98 -2.77 2.90 -13.67
CA LEU A 98 -3.73 2.86 -14.78
C LEU A 98 -3.27 3.75 -15.95
N ALA A 99 -2.81 4.97 -15.65
CA ALA A 99 -2.28 5.90 -16.65
C ALA A 99 -0.98 5.38 -17.31
N ALA A 100 -0.18 4.61 -16.58
CA ALA A 100 1.00 3.93 -17.11
C ALA A 100 0.68 2.67 -17.95
N GLY A 101 -0.62 2.34 -18.12
CA GLY A 101 -1.09 1.27 -18.99
C GLY A 101 -1.32 -0.07 -18.31
N VAL A 102 -1.24 -0.16 -16.98
CA VAL A 102 -1.57 -1.41 -16.27
C VAL A 102 -3.09 -1.56 -16.19
N PRO A 103 -3.67 -2.67 -16.68
CA PRO A 103 -5.11 -2.91 -16.56
C PRO A 103 -5.55 -3.06 -15.09
N ALA A 104 -6.75 -2.60 -14.76
CA ALA A 104 -7.28 -2.64 -13.39
C ALA A 104 -7.32 -4.06 -12.81
N ASP A 105 -7.68 -5.05 -13.64
CA ASP A 105 -7.73 -6.47 -13.29
C ASP A 105 -6.34 -7.13 -13.13
N LYS A 106 -5.26 -6.35 -13.27
CA LYS A 106 -3.88 -6.72 -12.94
C LYS A 106 -3.29 -5.87 -11.81
N LEU A 107 -4.05 -4.98 -11.19
CA LEU A 107 -3.59 -4.16 -10.08
C LEU A 107 -4.07 -4.71 -8.74
N VAL A 108 -3.14 -4.79 -7.79
CA VAL A 108 -3.38 -5.17 -6.39
C VAL A 108 -2.99 -4.00 -5.50
N MET A 109 -3.91 -3.52 -4.68
CA MET A 109 -3.68 -2.41 -3.77
C MET A 109 -3.02 -2.87 -2.47
N GLY A 110 -1.93 -2.22 -2.07
CA GLY A 110 -1.22 -2.50 -0.82
C GLY A 110 -1.86 -1.81 0.39
N MET A 111 -1.90 -2.53 1.51
CA MET A 111 -2.44 -2.08 2.78
C MET A 111 -1.43 -2.40 3.89
N PRO A 112 -0.96 -1.41 4.68
CA PRO A 112 -0.01 -1.69 5.75
C PRO A 112 -0.72 -2.22 6.99
N PHE A 113 -0.16 -3.24 7.62
CA PHE A 113 -0.59 -3.72 8.94
C PHE A 113 0.29 -3.15 10.06
N TYR A 114 0.90 -2.01 9.78
CA TYR A 114 1.71 -1.23 10.71
C TYR A 114 1.35 0.25 10.62
N GLY A 115 1.75 1.00 11.63
CA GLY A 115 1.67 2.46 11.62
C GLY A 115 3.03 3.10 11.41
N ARG A 116 3.03 4.40 11.14
CA ARG A 116 4.24 5.18 10.93
C ARG A 116 4.18 6.52 11.65
N GLY A 117 5.24 6.79 12.44
CA GLY A 117 5.38 8.05 13.16
C GLY A 117 6.83 8.39 13.44
N GLY A 118 7.37 9.41 12.75
CA GLY A 118 8.78 9.78 12.85
C GLY A 118 9.69 8.65 12.40
N LYS A 119 10.43 8.04 13.34
CA LYS A 119 11.31 6.89 13.10
C LYS A 119 10.73 5.58 13.62
N GLU A 120 9.49 5.58 14.11
CA GLU A 120 8.84 4.41 14.69
C GLU A 120 7.88 3.77 13.67
N TYR A 121 7.86 2.42 13.63
CA TYR A 121 7.05 1.59 12.74
C TYR A 121 6.36 0.48 13.54
N PRO A 122 5.46 0.83 14.49
CA PRO A 122 4.80 -0.19 15.29
C PRO A 122 3.84 -1.02 14.45
N ASN A 123 3.84 -2.33 14.65
CA ASN A 123 2.83 -3.22 14.13
C ASN A 123 1.45 -2.89 14.71
N PHE A 124 0.38 -3.21 14.00
CA PHE A 124 -0.98 -2.96 14.50
C PHE A 124 -1.21 -3.59 15.87
N GLN A 125 -0.72 -4.81 16.10
CA GLN A 125 -0.81 -5.49 17.40
C GLN A 125 -0.15 -4.71 18.56
N ASP A 126 0.82 -3.86 18.26
CA ASP A 126 1.55 -3.07 19.28
C ASP A 126 1.02 -1.64 19.44
N PHE A 127 0.03 -1.25 18.64
CA PHE A 127 -0.42 0.13 18.59
C PHE A 127 -0.98 0.63 19.93
N ASN A 128 -1.65 -0.23 20.68
CA ASN A 128 -2.13 0.09 22.03
C ASN A 128 -0.97 0.41 22.99
N LYS A 129 0.16 -0.30 22.86
CA LYS A 129 1.36 -0.05 23.69
C LYS A 129 2.05 1.27 23.33
N VAL A 130 2.07 1.63 22.03
CA VAL A 130 2.74 2.86 21.56
C VAL A 130 1.83 4.08 21.71
N GLY A 131 0.57 4.00 21.29
CA GLY A 131 -0.37 5.12 21.22
C GLY A 131 -0.91 5.50 22.58
N TYR A 132 -1.62 4.60 23.23
CA TYR A 132 -2.30 4.92 24.51
C TYR A 132 -1.32 5.02 25.68
N ALA A 133 -0.23 4.24 25.69
CA ALA A 133 0.80 4.39 26.73
C ALA A 133 1.50 5.76 26.70
N LYS A 134 1.55 6.44 25.56
CA LYS A 134 2.10 7.80 25.41
C LYS A 134 1.05 8.89 25.59
N GLY A 135 -0.21 8.55 25.89
CA GLY A 135 -1.30 9.51 26.09
C GLY A 135 -1.72 10.23 24.81
N PHE A 136 -1.55 9.60 23.65
CA PHE A 136 -2.03 10.13 22.38
C PHE A 136 -3.54 9.91 22.23
N ARG A 137 -4.20 10.79 21.48
CA ARG A 137 -5.63 10.71 21.17
C ARG A 137 -5.83 10.19 19.75
N GLU A 138 -6.74 9.22 19.62
CA GLU A 138 -7.16 8.72 18.31
C GLU A 138 -8.09 9.74 17.62
N CYS A 139 -7.88 9.92 16.33
CA CYS A 139 -8.67 10.74 15.43
C CYS A 139 -8.94 9.97 14.14
N TRP A 140 -9.93 10.45 13.39
CA TRP A 140 -10.30 9.94 12.07
C TRP A 140 -10.27 11.08 11.06
N ASP A 141 -9.59 10.88 9.92
CA ASP A 141 -9.62 11.82 8.81
C ASP A 141 -10.72 11.40 7.82
N GLU A 142 -11.83 12.15 7.84
CA GLU A 142 -13.01 11.84 7.01
C GLU A 142 -12.73 11.96 5.51
N THR A 143 -11.78 12.78 5.11
CA THR A 143 -11.40 12.94 3.70
C THR A 143 -10.41 11.86 3.28
N ALA A 144 -9.35 11.64 4.05
CA ALA A 144 -8.32 10.64 3.76
C ALA A 144 -8.77 9.20 4.02
N ARG A 145 -9.84 9.02 4.80
CA ARG A 145 -10.43 7.71 5.19
C ARG A 145 -9.46 6.82 5.96
N VAL A 146 -8.70 7.41 6.88
CA VAL A 146 -7.74 6.70 7.73
C VAL A 146 -7.76 7.22 9.17
N PRO A 147 -7.45 6.34 10.15
CA PRO A 147 -7.22 6.75 11.53
C PRO A 147 -5.83 7.36 11.71
N TYR A 148 -5.67 8.15 12.74
CA TYR A 148 -4.37 8.68 13.14
C TYR A 148 -4.35 9.04 14.63
N LEU A 149 -3.16 9.16 15.21
CA LEU A 149 -2.96 9.62 16.56
C LEU A 149 -2.43 11.05 16.57
N VAL A 150 -2.93 11.85 17.52
CA VAL A 150 -2.42 13.19 17.79
C VAL A 150 -1.86 13.29 19.22
N ASN A 151 -0.86 14.15 19.39
CA ASN A 151 -0.36 14.52 20.70
C ASN A 151 -1.25 15.59 21.38
N LYS A 152 -0.86 16.03 22.56
CA LYS A 152 -1.56 17.08 23.34
C LYS A 152 -1.69 18.44 22.63
N ASN A 153 -0.93 18.67 21.57
CA ASN A 153 -0.97 19.90 20.76
C ASN A 153 -1.74 19.69 19.45
N ASP A 154 -2.54 18.63 19.35
CA ASP A 154 -3.31 18.25 18.15
C ASP A 154 -2.45 17.99 16.90
N THR A 155 -1.16 17.71 17.07
CA THR A 155 -0.27 17.38 15.96
C THR A 155 -0.35 15.88 15.68
N LEU A 156 -0.53 15.49 14.40
CA LEU A 156 -0.47 14.10 13.96
C LEU A 156 0.91 13.52 14.27
N VAL A 157 0.96 12.45 15.04
CA VAL A 157 2.19 11.77 15.45
C VAL A 157 2.33 10.36 14.88
N PHE A 158 1.20 9.70 14.59
CA PHE A 158 1.16 8.40 13.91
C PHE A 158 -0.01 8.32 12.95
N GLY A 159 0.25 7.87 11.71
CA GLY A 159 -0.75 7.34 10.80
C GLY A 159 -0.75 5.81 10.85
N TYR A 160 -1.89 5.15 10.68
CA TYR A 160 -2.02 3.69 10.69
C TYR A 160 -3.31 3.22 10.00
N GLU A 161 -3.55 1.91 9.97
CA GLU A 161 -4.80 1.32 9.51
C GLU A 161 -5.54 0.65 10.68
N ASN A 162 -6.86 0.62 10.56
CA ASN A 162 -7.74 -0.16 11.43
C ASN A 162 -8.79 -0.91 10.59
N PRO A 163 -9.65 -1.76 11.20
CA PRO A 163 -10.70 -2.47 10.44
C PRO A 163 -11.59 -1.54 9.60
N ARG A 164 -11.94 -0.34 10.11
CA ARG A 164 -12.78 0.63 9.37
C ARG A 164 -12.07 1.10 8.09
N SER A 165 -10.84 1.55 8.18
CA SER A 165 -10.09 2.06 7.02
C SER A 165 -9.81 0.96 5.99
N LEU A 166 -9.48 -0.26 6.44
CA LEU A 166 -9.28 -1.40 5.54
C LEU A 166 -10.57 -1.81 4.82
N ALA A 167 -11.71 -1.83 5.51
CA ALA A 167 -12.98 -2.12 4.87
C ALA A 167 -13.30 -1.09 3.77
N ILE A 168 -13.06 0.21 4.03
CA ILE A 168 -13.23 1.27 3.02
C ILE A 168 -12.30 1.06 1.83
N LYS A 169 -11.03 0.69 2.07
CA LYS A 169 -10.07 0.37 0.99
C LYS A 169 -10.50 -0.86 0.19
N CYS A 170 -11.03 -1.89 0.85
CA CYS A 170 -11.61 -3.04 0.16
C CYS A 170 -12.80 -2.65 -0.74
N GLN A 171 -13.71 -1.76 -0.28
CA GLN A 171 -14.79 -1.24 -1.11
C GLN A 171 -14.24 -0.42 -2.29
N TYR A 172 -13.19 0.36 -2.10
CA TYR A 172 -12.50 1.06 -3.18
C TYR A 172 -11.94 0.08 -4.23
N ILE A 173 -11.26 -0.99 -3.80
CA ILE A 173 -10.72 -2.05 -4.67
C ILE A 173 -11.83 -2.63 -5.55
N LEU A 174 -12.97 -3.01 -4.94
CA LEU A 174 -14.11 -3.55 -5.67
C LEU A 174 -14.72 -2.54 -6.65
N LYS A 175 -14.89 -1.28 -6.22
CA LYS A 175 -15.43 -0.20 -7.05
C LYS A 175 -14.56 0.13 -8.26
N GLN A 176 -13.24 0.03 -8.11
CA GLN A 176 -12.28 0.27 -9.20
C GLN A 176 -12.02 -0.97 -10.06
N ASN A 177 -12.67 -2.10 -9.76
CA ASN A 177 -12.47 -3.39 -10.43
C ASN A 177 -10.99 -3.84 -10.40
N LEU A 178 -10.27 -3.55 -9.31
CA LEU A 178 -8.90 -4.02 -9.15
C LEU A 178 -8.89 -5.53 -8.93
N LEU A 179 -7.77 -6.19 -9.22
CA LEU A 179 -7.58 -7.62 -9.00
C LEU A 179 -7.79 -8.01 -7.52
N GLY A 180 -7.32 -7.18 -6.59
CA GLY A 180 -7.47 -7.44 -5.18
C GLY A 180 -6.63 -6.52 -4.28
N GLY A 181 -6.41 -6.99 -3.06
CA GLY A 181 -5.57 -6.33 -2.06
C GLY A 181 -4.45 -7.24 -1.58
N MET A 182 -3.30 -6.67 -1.26
CA MET A 182 -2.23 -7.31 -0.50
C MET A 182 -1.95 -6.52 0.76
N TYR A 183 -1.36 -7.12 1.76
CA TYR A 183 -0.96 -6.42 2.96
C TYR A 183 0.50 -6.69 3.34
N TRP A 184 1.13 -5.71 3.93
CA TRP A 184 2.45 -5.77 4.52
C TRP A 184 2.35 -5.45 6.03
N ASP A 185 2.62 -6.38 6.95
CA ASP A 185 2.82 -7.78 6.63
C ASP A 185 1.95 -8.66 7.55
N TYR A 186 2.01 -9.96 7.37
CA TYR A 186 1.18 -10.91 8.12
C TYR A 186 1.41 -10.83 9.63
N ASP A 187 2.66 -10.61 10.06
CA ASP A 187 3.05 -10.50 11.48
C ASP A 187 2.56 -9.18 12.13
N GLY A 188 2.18 -8.20 11.31
CA GLY A 188 1.68 -6.92 11.79
C GLY A 188 0.31 -6.96 12.46
N ASP A 189 -0.53 -7.96 12.14
CA ASP A 189 -1.89 -8.09 12.67
C ASP A 189 -1.88 -8.58 14.14
N ASN A 190 -2.98 -8.40 14.86
CA ASN A 190 -3.14 -8.94 16.19
C ASN A 190 -3.49 -10.45 16.17
N GLU A 191 -3.40 -11.11 17.32
CA GLU A 191 -3.69 -12.55 17.47
C GLU A 191 -5.11 -12.92 17.00
N GLN A 192 -6.09 -12.02 17.18
CA GLN A 192 -7.47 -12.19 16.76
C GLN A 192 -7.64 -12.09 15.24
N GLY A 193 -6.65 -11.57 14.53
CA GLY A 193 -6.67 -11.44 13.08
C GLY A 193 -7.64 -10.38 12.58
N ASP A 194 -7.78 -9.27 13.29
CA ASP A 194 -8.81 -8.28 13.00
C ASP A 194 -8.62 -7.61 11.64
N LEU A 195 -7.37 -7.33 11.24
CA LEU A 195 -7.10 -6.70 9.94
C LEU A 195 -7.26 -7.70 8.79
N ARG A 196 -6.64 -8.88 8.86
CA ARG A 196 -6.75 -9.89 7.80
C ARG A 196 -8.16 -10.42 7.64
N ARG A 197 -8.90 -10.59 8.76
CA ARG A 197 -10.32 -10.96 8.73
C ARG A 197 -11.14 -9.89 8.03
N THR A 198 -10.91 -8.61 8.32
CA THR A 198 -11.59 -7.50 7.65
C THR A 198 -11.33 -7.55 6.14
N VAL A 199 -10.09 -7.75 5.71
CA VAL A 199 -9.77 -7.87 4.28
C VAL A 199 -10.50 -9.06 3.65
N TYR A 200 -10.47 -10.23 4.29
CA TYR A 200 -11.13 -11.44 3.80
C TYR A 200 -12.65 -11.27 3.68
N GLU A 201 -13.29 -10.76 4.72
CA GLU A 201 -14.75 -10.57 4.75
C GLU A 201 -15.22 -9.59 3.67
N ASN A 202 -14.45 -8.54 3.39
CA ASN A 202 -14.82 -7.53 2.41
C ASN A 202 -14.48 -7.91 0.96
N LEU A 203 -13.33 -8.54 0.71
CA LEU A 203 -12.90 -8.87 -0.67
C LEU A 203 -13.38 -10.25 -1.12
N ILE A 204 -13.40 -11.25 -0.24
CA ILE A 204 -13.71 -12.65 -0.60
C ILE A 204 -15.18 -12.96 -0.31
N GLU A 205 -15.64 -12.75 0.91
CA GLU A 205 -17.04 -13.02 1.29
C GLU A 205 -17.98 -11.91 0.82
N ARG A 206 -17.45 -10.71 0.51
CA ARG A 206 -18.20 -9.52 0.05
C ARG A 206 -19.35 -9.15 0.98
N LYS A 207 -19.11 -9.24 2.29
CA LYS A 207 -20.08 -8.82 3.29
C LYS A 207 -20.44 -7.34 3.13
N PRO A 208 -21.70 -6.94 3.33
CA PRO A 208 -22.07 -5.53 3.31
C PRO A 208 -21.31 -4.76 4.38
N PHE A 209 -20.65 -3.68 3.98
CA PHE A 209 -19.99 -2.75 4.89
C PHE A 209 -20.77 -1.44 4.94
N TYR A 210 -21.12 -1.02 6.14
CA TYR A 210 -21.80 0.26 6.39
C TYR A 210 -20.84 1.15 7.20
N ASP A 211 -20.30 2.19 6.56
CA ASP A 211 -19.50 3.21 7.22
C ASP A 211 -20.41 4.06 8.11
N LYS A 212 -20.29 3.91 9.43
CA LYS A 212 -21.09 4.64 10.43
C LYS A 212 -20.37 5.87 10.92
#